data_f1c28c4d2cc36450c119da8d57efabce
#
_entry.id   f1c28c4d2cc36450c119da8d57efabce
#
_cell.length_a   1.000
_cell.length_b   1.000
_cell.length_c   1.000
_cell.angle_alpha   90.00
_cell.angle_beta   90.00
_cell.angle_gamma   90.00
#
_symmetry.space_group_name_H-M   'P 1'
#
loop_
_entity.id
_entity.type
_entity.pdbx_description
1 polymer ?
#
loop_
_entity_poly.entity_id
_entity_poly.type
_entity_poly.pdbx_seq_one_letter_code
_entity_poly.pdbx_strand_id
1 'polypeptide(L)'
;MSHHKRSRVGHLPRWQRLFTHLIFAICALSGLGFFLKREMGVDLGDLPARSLLVWHGISAAFALLAFGAVLPGHIRSSWKARRNRSTGIAMITVMAGLMLSGLLLYYGDEEWHDGVLWAHWIGGFIAFAAFPLHLVIGHRANAVHLACSERPRQPVGHSASALR
;
A
#
# COMPACT_ATOMS: atom_id res chain seq x y z
N MET A 1 33.73 -10.80 22.26
CA MET A 1 32.73 -9.73 22.03
C MET A 1 32.05 -10.01 20.71
N SER A 2 30.89 -10.68 20.76
CA SER A 2 30.12 -11.05 19.56
C SER A 2 29.18 -9.89 19.22
N HIS A 3 29.50 -9.12 18.17
CA HIS A 3 28.56 -8.14 17.61
C HIS A 3 27.39 -8.88 16.98
N HIS A 4 26.30 -8.96 17.69
CA HIS A 4 25.01 -9.42 17.17
C HIS A 4 24.59 -8.44 16.04
N LYS A 5 24.92 -8.79 14.81
CA LYS A 5 24.40 -8.12 13.61
C LYS A 5 22.88 -8.24 13.64
N ARG A 6 22.19 -7.20 14.13
CA ARG A 6 20.72 -7.11 14.00
C ARG A 6 20.38 -7.28 12.53
N SER A 7 19.88 -8.45 12.19
CA SER A 7 19.41 -8.74 10.83
C SER A 7 18.34 -7.71 10.49
N ARG A 8 18.64 -6.85 9.52
CA ARG A 8 17.69 -5.88 8.93
C ARG A 8 16.66 -6.61 8.05
N VAL A 9 16.00 -7.61 8.62
CA VAL A 9 14.94 -8.34 7.94
C VAL A 9 13.72 -7.42 7.92
N GLY A 10 13.36 -6.92 6.75
CA GLY A 10 12.12 -6.16 6.53
C GLY A 10 12.27 -4.71 6.06
N HIS A 11 13.48 -4.17 5.92
CA HIS A 11 13.66 -2.84 5.33
C HIS A 11 13.91 -2.94 3.83
N LEU A 12 12.86 -2.60 3.06
CA LEU A 12 13.01 -2.39 1.62
C LEU A 12 14.06 -1.30 1.34
N PRO A 13 14.92 -1.47 0.33
CA PRO A 13 15.83 -0.43 -0.12
C PRO A 13 15.09 0.87 -0.44
N ARG A 14 15.73 2.01 -0.21
CA ARG A 14 15.09 3.32 -0.46
C ARG A 14 14.60 3.47 -1.89
N TRP A 15 15.38 3.00 -2.87
CA TRP A 15 15.00 3.06 -4.28
C TRP A 15 13.75 2.24 -4.60
N GLN A 16 13.61 1.03 -4.01
CA GLN A 16 12.43 0.18 -4.22
C GLN A 16 11.16 0.82 -3.64
N ARG A 17 11.26 1.45 -2.45
CA ARG A 17 10.14 2.19 -1.87
C ARG A 17 9.73 3.37 -2.75
N LEU A 18 10.72 4.17 -3.20
CA LEU A 18 10.46 5.31 -4.07
C LEU A 18 9.83 4.87 -5.39
N PHE A 19 10.37 3.83 -6.01
CA PHE A 19 9.81 3.26 -7.24
C PHE A 19 8.37 2.80 -7.05
N THR A 20 8.08 2.07 -5.96
CA THR A 20 6.72 1.61 -5.65
C THR A 20 5.77 2.80 -5.50
N HIS A 21 6.12 3.80 -4.69
CA HIS A 21 5.25 4.97 -4.53
C HIS A 21 5.03 5.74 -5.84
N LEU A 22 6.08 5.92 -6.63
CA LEU A 22 6.00 6.62 -7.92
C LEU A 22 5.08 5.90 -8.89
N ILE A 23 5.23 4.58 -9.03
CA ILE A 23 4.43 3.81 -9.97
C ILE A 23 2.95 3.76 -9.55
N PHE A 24 2.67 3.64 -8.24
CA PHE A 24 1.31 3.72 -7.72
C PHE A 24 0.69 5.12 -7.92
N ALA A 25 1.48 6.18 -7.75
CA ALA A 25 1.02 7.54 -8.01
C ALA A 25 0.69 7.75 -9.49
N ILE A 26 1.55 7.30 -10.41
CA ILE A 26 1.29 7.40 -11.85
C ILE A 26 0.02 6.62 -12.22
N CYS A 27 -0.13 5.41 -11.70
CA CYS A 27 -1.32 4.58 -11.94
C CYS A 27 -2.60 5.27 -11.43
N ALA A 28 -2.58 5.79 -10.20
CA ALA A 28 -3.73 6.47 -9.62
C ALA A 28 -4.08 7.76 -10.35
N LEU A 29 -3.09 8.60 -10.68
CA LEU A 29 -3.31 9.88 -11.36
C LEU A 29 -3.78 9.68 -12.80
N SER A 30 -3.24 8.72 -13.54
CA SER A 30 -3.67 8.43 -14.90
C SER A 30 -5.09 7.86 -14.94
N GLY A 31 -5.44 6.97 -13.99
CA GLY A 31 -6.79 6.44 -13.85
C GLY A 31 -7.80 7.53 -13.46
N LEU A 32 -7.46 8.38 -12.49
CA LEU A 32 -8.27 9.54 -12.11
C LEU A 32 -8.45 10.51 -13.27
N GLY A 33 -7.37 10.84 -13.99
CA GLY A 33 -7.44 11.71 -15.17
C GLY A 33 -8.33 11.15 -16.26
N PHE A 34 -8.27 9.83 -16.51
CA PHE A 34 -9.18 9.17 -17.44
C PHE A 34 -10.64 9.28 -17.00
N PHE A 35 -10.93 9.01 -15.73
CA PHE A 35 -12.26 9.15 -15.15
C PHE A 35 -12.81 10.59 -15.28
N LEU A 36 -12.03 11.59 -14.88
CA LEU A 36 -12.43 13.00 -14.95
C LEU A 36 -12.74 13.44 -16.38
N LYS A 37 -11.90 13.02 -17.34
CA LYS A 37 -12.08 13.40 -18.74
C LYS A 37 -13.28 12.70 -19.38
N ARG A 38 -13.47 11.41 -19.09
CA ARG A 38 -14.53 10.60 -19.72
C ARG A 38 -15.89 10.83 -19.09
N GLU A 39 -16.00 10.80 -17.76
CA GLU A 39 -17.29 10.80 -17.07
C GLU A 39 -17.72 12.19 -16.62
N MET A 40 -16.76 13.02 -16.23
CA MET A 40 -17.08 14.36 -15.76
C MET A 40 -16.89 15.44 -16.83
N GLY A 41 -16.40 15.09 -18.00
CA GLY A 41 -16.17 16.04 -19.10
C GLY A 41 -15.14 17.12 -18.78
N VAL A 42 -14.25 16.89 -17.82
CA VAL A 42 -13.22 17.86 -17.42
C VAL A 42 -12.22 18.02 -18.55
N ASP A 43 -12.01 19.26 -18.98
CA ASP A 43 -10.97 19.57 -19.94
C ASP A 43 -9.59 19.51 -19.29
N LEU A 44 -8.81 18.51 -19.67
CA LEU A 44 -7.41 18.32 -19.25
C LEU A 44 -6.43 18.77 -20.36
N GLY A 45 -6.83 19.70 -21.18
CA GLY A 45 -6.05 20.18 -22.32
C GLY A 45 -5.86 19.10 -23.41
N ASP A 46 -4.74 19.18 -24.12
CA ASP A 46 -4.44 18.32 -25.28
C ASP A 46 -4.15 16.85 -24.94
N LEU A 47 -4.29 16.43 -23.69
CA LEU A 47 -4.08 15.04 -23.27
C LEU A 47 -5.26 14.16 -23.75
N PRO A 48 -5.08 13.27 -24.75
CA PRO A 48 -6.15 12.39 -25.17
C PRO A 48 -6.47 11.34 -24.09
N ALA A 49 -7.77 11.04 -23.92
CA ALA A 49 -8.23 10.04 -22.96
C ALA A 49 -7.55 8.67 -23.18
N ARG A 50 -7.28 8.32 -24.44
CA ARG A 50 -6.55 7.10 -24.81
C ARG A 50 -5.14 7.06 -24.20
N SER A 51 -4.42 8.17 -24.20
CA SER A 51 -3.08 8.25 -23.62
C SER A 51 -3.12 8.01 -22.11
N LEU A 52 -4.10 8.59 -21.41
CA LEU A 52 -4.30 8.36 -19.97
C LEU A 52 -4.58 6.89 -19.67
N LEU A 53 -5.40 6.23 -20.50
CA LEU A 53 -5.71 4.82 -20.36
C LEU A 53 -4.47 3.94 -20.62
N VAL A 54 -3.66 4.27 -21.63
CA VAL A 54 -2.40 3.56 -21.92
C VAL A 54 -1.42 3.69 -20.75
N TRP A 55 -1.22 4.90 -20.24
CA TRP A 55 -0.36 5.12 -19.07
C TRP A 55 -0.87 4.40 -17.82
N HIS A 56 -2.20 4.39 -17.62
CA HIS A 56 -2.82 3.63 -16.54
C HIS A 56 -2.52 2.13 -16.66
N GLY A 57 -2.73 1.54 -17.83
CA GLY A 57 -2.48 0.12 -18.06
C GLY A 57 -1.00 -0.27 -17.87
N ILE A 58 -0.07 0.53 -18.44
CA ILE A 58 1.37 0.28 -18.28
C ILE A 58 1.77 0.39 -16.81
N SER A 59 1.38 1.48 -16.14
CA SER A 59 1.71 1.67 -14.73
C SER A 59 1.04 0.64 -13.82
N ALA A 60 -0.16 0.17 -14.13
CA ALA A 60 -0.84 -0.91 -13.41
C ALA A 60 -0.06 -2.22 -13.46
N ALA A 61 0.50 -2.58 -14.64
CA ALA A 61 1.35 -3.76 -14.77
C ALA A 61 2.60 -3.66 -13.87
N PHE A 62 3.29 -2.51 -13.88
CA PHE A 62 4.43 -2.28 -12.99
C PHE A 62 4.03 -2.21 -11.51
N ALA A 63 2.87 -1.63 -11.18
CA ALA A 63 2.34 -1.61 -9.83
C ALA A 63 2.08 -3.03 -9.30
N LEU A 64 1.54 -3.91 -10.14
CA LEU A 64 1.32 -5.31 -9.81
C LEU A 64 2.65 -6.04 -9.52
N LEU A 65 3.67 -5.84 -10.35
CA LEU A 65 5.01 -6.41 -10.12
C LEU A 65 5.63 -5.88 -8.82
N ALA A 66 5.55 -4.57 -8.58
CA ALA A 66 6.07 -3.95 -7.37
C ALA A 66 5.32 -4.44 -6.12
N PHE A 67 4.00 -4.57 -6.20
CA PHE A 67 3.17 -5.12 -5.14
C PHE A 67 3.54 -6.56 -4.82
N GLY A 68 3.65 -7.41 -5.83
CA GLY A 68 4.05 -8.82 -5.69
C GLY A 68 5.44 -8.97 -5.07
N ALA A 69 6.39 -8.11 -5.44
CA ALA A 69 7.75 -8.12 -4.88
C ALA A 69 7.81 -7.71 -3.40
N VAL A 70 6.93 -6.78 -2.99
CA VAL A 70 6.88 -6.27 -1.60
C VAL A 70 6.08 -7.19 -0.67
N LEU A 71 5.05 -7.84 -1.19
CA LEU A 71 4.03 -8.55 -0.43
C LEU A 71 4.59 -9.62 0.53
N PRO A 72 5.49 -10.56 0.10
CA PRO A 72 5.97 -11.63 0.98
C PRO A 72 6.73 -11.11 2.20
N GLY A 73 7.60 -10.12 2.00
CA GLY A 73 8.37 -9.49 3.08
C GLY A 73 7.49 -8.69 4.03
N HIS A 74 6.53 -7.96 3.47
CA HIS A 74 5.59 -7.13 4.21
C HIS A 74 4.63 -7.95 5.07
N ILE A 75 4.02 -9.00 4.51
CA ILE A 75 3.14 -9.91 5.24
C ILE A 75 3.90 -10.57 6.39
N ARG A 76 5.07 -11.17 6.11
CA ARG A 76 5.85 -11.88 7.11
C ARG A 76 6.24 -10.98 8.29
N SER A 77 6.63 -9.75 8.00
CA SER A 77 7.00 -8.74 9.00
C SER A 77 5.79 -8.34 9.86
N SER A 78 4.67 -7.96 9.23
CA SER A 78 3.44 -7.53 9.91
C SER A 78 2.79 -8.65 10.71
N TRP A 79 2.85 -9.90 10.20
CA TRP A 79 2.29 -11.07 10.88
C TRP A 79 3.06 -11.41 12.16
N LYS A 80 4.39 -11.34 12.12
CA LYS A 80 5.24 -11.54 13.31
C LYS A 80 5.02 -10.45 14.36
N ALA A 81 4.88 -9.19 13.90
CA ALA A 81 4.69 -8.04 14.79
C ALA A 81 3.27 -7.94 15.36
N ARG A 82 2.31 -8.76 14.93
CA ARG A 82 0.88 -8.70 15.30
C ARG A 82 0.24 -7.31 15.13
N ARG A 83 0.76 -6.49 14.21
CA ARG A 83 0.38 -5.07 14.05
C ARG A 83 -0.26 -4.83 12.68
N ASN A 84 -1.30 -3.99 12.67
CA ASN A 84 -1.99 -3.52 11.46
C ASN A 84 -2.45 -4.64 10.49
N ARG A 85 -2.81 -5.81 11.01
CA ARG A 85 -3.22 -6.95 10.18
C ARG A 85 -4.48 -6.66 9.39
N SER A 86 -5.48 -6.04 10.03
CA SER A 86 -6.77 -5.72 9.40
C SER A 86 -6.61 -4.76 8.22
N THR A 87 -5.85 -3.67 8.40
CA THR A 87 -5.60 -2.71 7.32
C THR A 87 -4.75 -3.31 6.21
N GLY A 88 -3.82 -4.21 6.55
CA GLY A 88 -3.03 -4.95 5.56
C GLY A 88 -3.88 -5.91 4.73
N ILE A 89 -4.76 -6.68 5.37
CA ILE A 89 -5.69 -7.59 4.68
C ILE A 89 -6.64 -6.79 3.79
N ALA A 90 -7.25 -5.72 4.31
CA ALA A 90 -8.13 -4.85 3.54
C ALA A 90 -7.42 -4.32 2.28
N MET A 91 -6.16 -3.87 2.42
CA MET A 91 -5.38 -3.37 1.29
C MET A 91 -5.10 -4.45 0.24
N ILE A 92 -4.76 -5.67 0.67
CA ILE A 92 -4.55 -6.81 -0.24
C ILE A 92 -5.85 -7.14 -0.98
N THR A 93 -6.99 -7.15 -0.28
CA THR A 93 -8.30 -7.43 -0.88
C THR A 93 -8.67 -6.38 -1.93
N VAL A 94 -8.49 -5.10 -1.63
CA VAL A 94 -8.75 -4.01 -2.58
C VAL A 94 -7.83 -4.11 -3.80
N MET A 95 -6.54 -4.37 -3.61
CA MET A 95 -5.59 -4.53 -4.71
C MET A 95 -5.93 -5.76 -5.58
N ALA A 96 -6.29 -6.87 -4.97
CA ALA A 96 -6.72 -8.08 -5.69
C ALA A 96 -8.02 -7.82 -6.49
N GLY A 97 -8.97 -7.10 -5.90
CA GLY A 97 -10.21 -6.70 -6.57
C GLY A 97 -9.96 -5.79 -7.78
N LEU A 98 -9.07 -4.80 -7.63
CA LEU A 98 -8.65 -3.93 -8.74
C LEU A 98 -7.95 -4.68 -9.86
N MET A 99 -7.08 -5.62 -9.52
CA MET A 99 -6.42 -6.47 -10.50
C MET A 99 -7.43 -7.32 -11.27
N LEU A 100 -8.33 -7.99 -10.54
CA LEU A 100 -9.34 -8.85 -11.14
C LEU A 100 -10.31 -8.05 -12.02
N SER A 101 -10.83 -6.93 -11.53
CA SER A 101 -11.71 -6.05 -12.32
C SER A 101 -10.99 -5.46 -13.54
N GLY A 102 -9.73 -5.09 -13.44
CA GLY A 102 -8.92 -4.64 -14.58
C GLY A 102 -8.75 -5.72 -15.65
N LEU A 103 -8.54 -6.98 -15.25
CA LEU A 103 -8.50 -8.12 -16.18
C LEU A 103 -9.87 -8.36 -16.83
N LEU A 104 -10.95 -8.28 -16.07
CA LEU A 104 -12.31 -8.43 -16.59
C LEU A 104 -12.69 -7.31 -17.57
N LEU A 105 -12.21 -6.08 -17.36
CA LEU A 105 -12.40 -4.98 -18.33
C LEU A 105 -11.69 -5.23 -19.64
N TYR A 106 -10.62 -6.02 -19.64
CA TYR A 106 -9.83 -6.29 -20.83
C TYR A 106 -10.25 -7.58 -21.54
N TYR A 107 -10.64 -8.62 -20.78
CA TYR A 107 -10.90 -9.96 -21.30
C TYR A 107 -12.33 -10.45 -21.05
N GLY A 108 -13.14 -9.71 -20.28
CA GLY A 108 -14.50 -10.11 -19.94
C GLY A 108 -15.51 -9.81 -21.06
N ASP A 109 -16.70 -10.38 -20.92
CA ASP A 109 -17.79 -10.19 -21.84
C ASP A 109 -18.38 -8.77 -21.75
N GLU A 110 -18.89 -8.29 -22.88
CA GLU A 110 -19.46 -6.95 -23.00
C GLU A 110 -20.69 -6.75 -22.10
N GLU A 111 -21.43 -7.81 -21.82
CA GLU A 111 -22.61 -7.78 -20.92
C GLU A 111 -22.29 -7.29 -19.50
N TRP A 112 -21.10 -7.60 -18.98
CA TRP A 112 -20.66 -7.23 -17.62
C TRP A 112 -19.80 -5.98 -17.58
N HIS A 113 -19.43 -5.45 -18.74
CA HIS A 113 -18.44 -4.38 -18.86
C HIS A 113 -18.74 -3.17 -17.99
N ASP A 114 -19.94 -2.63 -18.06
CA ASP A 114 -20.32 -1.43 -17.30
C ASP A 114 -20.31 -1.66 -15.79
N GLY A 115 -20.82 -2.81 -15.33
CA GLY A 115 -20.78 -3.17 -13.91
C GLY A 115 -19.36 -3.32 -13.38
N VAL A 116 -18.48 -3.96 -14.16
CA VAL A 116 -17.07 -4.14 -13.83
C VAL A 116 -16.33 -2.81 -13.85
N LEU A 117 -16.65 -1.91 -14.80
CA LEU A 117 -16.07 -0.57 -14.90
C LEU A 117 -16.38 0.25 -13.64
N TRP A 118 -17.64 0.28 -13.20
CA TRP A 118 -18.03 0.96 -11.97
C TRP A 118 -17.36 0.34 -10.73
N ALA A 119 -17.32 -0.99 -10.65
CA ALA A 119 -16.63 -1.68 -9.55
C ALA A 119 -15.14 -1.34 -9.51
N HIS A 120 -14.49 -1.26 -10.69
CA HIS A 120 -13.08 -0.86 -10.81
C HIS A 120 -12.85 0.58 -10.34
N TRP A 121 -13.71 1.54 -10.72
CA TRP A 121 -13.60 2.92 -10.27
C TRP A 121 -13.80 3.07 -8.77
N ILE A 122 -14.87 2.44 -8.23
CA ILE A 122 -15.12 2.45 -6.77
C ILE A 122 -13.92 1.87 -6.02
N GLY A 123 -13.41 0.71 -6.47
CA GLY A 123 -12.20 0.09 -5.91
C GLY A 123 -10.99 1.00 -6.01
N GLY A 124 -10.83 1.72 -7.13
CA GLY A 124 -9.76 2.69 -7.36
C GLY A 124 -9.82 3.87 -6.39
N PHE A 125 -11.00 4.46 -6.15
CA PHE A 125 -11.18 5.52 -5.16
C PHE A 125 -10.93 5.04 -3.74
N ILE A 126 -11.39 3.83 -3.40
CA ILE A 126 -11.09 3.21 -2.10
C ILE A 126 -9.58 3.04 -1.93
N ALA A 127 -8.87 2.52 -2.95
CA ALA A 127 -7.43 2.35 -2.91
C ALA A 127 -6.69 3.69 -2.78
N PHE A 128 -7.14 4.71 -3.52
CA PHE A 128 -6.58 6.06 -3.48
C PHE A 128 -6.66 6.69 -2.08
N ALA A 129 -7.75 6.47 -1.35
CA ALA A 129 -7.91 6.92 0.02
C ALA A 129 -7.19 6.01 1.04
N ALA A 130 -7.30 4.69 0.88
CA ALA A 130 -6.78 3.71 1.83
C ALA A 130 -5.25 3.62 1.82
N PHE A 131 -4.59 3.81 0.68
CA PHE A 131 -3.14 3.68 0.55
C PHE A 131 -2.37 4.70 1.42
N PRO A 132 -2.61 6.03 1.33
CA PRO A 132 -1.94 7.00 2.20
C PRO A 132 -2.31 6.79 3.67
N LEU A 133 -3.56 6.42 3.97
CA LEU A 133 -3.98 6.12 5.33
C LEU A 133 -3.20 4.93 5.91
N HIS A 134 -3.03 3.87 5.13
CA HIS A 134 -2.24 2.70 5.52
C HIS A 134 -0.77 3.08 5.80
N LEU A 135 -0.17 3.93 4.99
CA LEU A 135 1.19 4.45 5.20
C LEU A 135 1.31 5.25 6.50
N VAL A 136 0.37 6.18 6.75
CA VAL A 136 0.37 7.01 7.97
C VAL A 136 0.21 6.17 9.22
N ILE A 137 -0.75 5.22 9.23
CA ILE A 137 -0.96 4.30 10.36
C ILE A 137 0.30 3.46 10.60
N GLY A 138 0.93 2.96 9.55
CA GLY A 138 2.17 2.18 9.63
C GLY A 138 3.33 2.99 10.24
N HIS A 139 3.50 4.24 9.83
CA HIS A 139 4.52 5.14 10.38
C HIS A 139 4.28 5.47 11.87
N ARG A 140 3.06 5.84 12.24
CA ARG A 140 2.70 6.15 13.64
C ARG A 140 2.93 4.96 14.56
N ALA A 141 2.53 3.78 14.12
CA ALA A 141 2.73 2.56 14.88
C ALA A 141 4.22 2.23 15.10
N ASN A 142 5.11 2.55 14.15
CA ASN A 142 6.55 2.38 14.30
C ASN A 142 7.16 3.42 15.26
N ALA A 143 6.73 4.68 15.18
CA ALA A 143 7.21 5.75 16.06
C ALA A 143 6.91 5.45 17.54
N VAL A 144 5.70 5.02 17.86
CA VAL A 144 5.30 4.63 19.23
C VAL A 144 6.16 3.47 19.76
N HIS A 145 6.48 2.52 18.92
CA HIS A 145 7.32 1.39 19.36
C HIS A 145 8.75 1.80 19.69
N LEU A 146 9.33 2.69 18.88
CA LEU A 146 10.69 3.19 19.15
C LEU A 146 10.70 3.99 20.45
N ALA A 147 9.74 4.86 20.68
CA ALA A 147 9.63 5.63 21.92
C ALA A 147 9.45 4.72 23.16
N CYS A 148 8.68 3.63 23.07
CA CYS A 148 8.54 2.67 24.15
C CYS A 148 9.82 1.86 24.40
N SER A 149 10.60 1.58 23.36
CA SER A 149 11.84 0.79 23.47
C SER A 149 13.01 1.59 24.04
N GLU A 150 12.97 2.92 23.92
CA GLU A 150 13.98 3.84 24.46
C GLU A 150 13.72 4.25 25.92
N ARG A 151 12.57 3.90 26.50
CA ARG A 151 12.30 4.20 27.90
C ARG A 151 13.23 3.37 28.79
N PRO A 152 14.10 4.01 29.61
CA PRO A 152 15.01 3.29 30.50
C PRO A 152 14.21 2.38 31.41
N ARG A 153 14.62 1.12 31.51
CA ARG A 153 14.07 0.22 32.53
C ARG A 153 14.42 0.81 33.87
N GLN A 154 13.42 1.32 34.59
CA GLN A 154 13.63 1.73 35.98
C GLN A 154 14.19 0.52 36.72
N PRO A 155 15.29 0.69 37.45
CA PRO A 155 15.81 -0.39 38.29
C PRO A 155 14.71 -0.78 39.27
N VAL A 156 14.33 -2.05 39.24
CA VAL A 156 13.45 -2.63 40.26
C VAL A 156 14.17 -2.46 41.56
N GLY A 157 13.73 -1.51 42.40
CA GLY A 157 14.25 -1.31 43.72
C GLY A 157 14.07 -2.61 44.48
N HIS A 158 15.16 -3.34 44.69
CA HIS A 158 15.18 -4.40 45.69
C HIS A 158 15.00 -3.71 47.05
N SER A 159 13.78 -3.62 47.52
CA SER A 159 13.51 -3.39 48.93
C SER A 159 14.09 -4.60 49.70
N ALA A 160 15.36 -4.46 50.07
CA ALA A 160 15.92 -5.32 51.07
C ALA A 160 15.15 -5.04 52.38
N SER A 161 14.11 -5.84 52.63
CA SER A 161 13.51 -5.92 53.97
C SER A 161 14.55 -6.53 54.90
N ALA A 162 15.30 -5.65 55.54
CA ALA A 162 16.04 -6.02 56.74
C ALA A 162 15.01 -6.32 57.83
N LEU A 163 14.70 -7.59 58.05
CA LEU A 163 14.09 -8.07 59.25
C LEU A 163 15.22 -8.43 60.23
N ARG A 164 15.33 -7.64 61.26
CA ARG A 164 15.94 -8.02 62.52
C ARG A 164 14.91 -8.75 63.35
#